data_88ae4138674e49ab5ce9d8cfcd64d8fd
#
_entry.id   88ae4138674e49ab5ce9d8cfcd64d8fd
#
_cell.length_a   1.000
_cell.length_b   1.000
_cell.length_c   1.000
_cell.angle_alpha   90.00
_cell.angle_beta   90.00
_cell.angle_gamma   90.00
#
_symmetry.space_group_name_H-M   'P 1'
#
loop_
_entity.id
_entity.type
_entity.pdbx_description
1 polymer ?
#
loop_
_entity_poly.entity_id
_entity_poly.type
_entity_poly.pdbx_seq_one_letter_code
_entity_poly.pdbx_strand_id
1 'polypeptide(L)'
;MVKIAIVEDCKEEALKLQDILNAYSAREGVKFDISMYDNADKFLFEYDHSADLVFMDIEMPGMNGMEAAEKLREEDESVVIVFVTNMAGFAVRGYQVDAADFIVKPLNAYEFNLKIERILSRVKMREGPSIMVESDGKLYRILADSIRYIEVEGHDVIFHTT
;
A
#
# COMPACT_ATOMS: atom_id res chain seq x y z
N MET A 1 -8.57 -11.93 -4.04
CA MET A 1 -7.75 -11.34 -5.13
C MET A 1 -7.15 -10.07 -4.56
N VAL A 2 -5.84 -9.91 -4.58
CA VAL A 2 -5.15 -8.73 -4.03
C VAL A 2 -4.93 -7.72 -5.14
N LYS A 3 -5.39 -6.48 -4.93
CA LYS A 3 -5.20 -5.37 -5.87
C LYS A 3 -3.90 -4.64 -5.57
N ILE A 4 -3.02 -4.59 -6.55
CA ILE A 4 -1.67 -4.03 -6.42
C ILE A 4 -1.52 -2.84 -7.36
N ALA A 5 -1.05 -1.72 -6.84
CA ALA A 5 -0.57 -0.61 -7.65
C ALA A 5 0.96 -0.63 -7.68
N ILE A 6 1.54 -0.46 -8.86
CA ILE A 6 2.98 -0.23 -9.06
C ILE A 6 3.14 1.20 -9.56
N VAL A 7 3.86 2.03 -8.82
CA VAL A 7 4.14 3.43 -9.15
C VAL A 7 5.64 3.56 -9.42
N GLU A 8 6.02 3.61 -10.69
CA GLU A 8 7.40 3.51 -11.16
C GLU A 8 7.53 4.16 -12.53
N ASP A 9 8.39 5.15 -12.69
CA ASP A 9 8.58 5.88 -13.95
C ASP A 9 9.42 5.10 -14.97
N CYS A 10 10.26 4.19 -14.50
CA CYS A 10 11.03 3.29 -15.37
C CYS A 10 10.22 2.05 -15.75
N LYS A 11 9.73 2.01 -16.98
CA LYS A 11 8.91 0.91 -17.49
C LYS A 11 9.57 -0.46 -17.36
N GLU A 12 10.89 -0.55 -17.52
CA GLU A 12 11.62 -1.82 -17.40
C GLU A 12 11.60 -2.34 -15.97
N GLU A 13 11.75 -1.45 -14.99
CA GLU A 13 11.70 -1.80 -13.57
C GLU A 13 10.28 -2.17 -13.12
N ALA A 14 9.27 -1.45 -13.60
CA ALA A 14 7.87 -1.79 -13.37
C ALA A 14 7.51 -3.18 -13.90
N LEU A 15 7.92 -3.50 -15.13
CA LEU A 15 7.71 -4.82 -15.73
C LEU A 15 8.45 -5.93 -14.99
N LYS A 16 9.67 -5.67 -14.55
CA LYS A 16 10.45 -6.62 -13.74
C LYS A 16 9.73 -6.98 -12.43
N LEU A 17 9.20 -5.98 -11.73
CA LEU A 17 8.41 -6.20 -10.52
C LEU A 17 7.13 -6.97 -10.82
N GLN A 18 6.43 -6.61 -11.90
CA GLN A 18 5.23 -7.33 -12.34
C GLN A 18 5.54 -8.80 -12.66
N ASP A 19 6.64 -9.09 -13.34
CA ASP A 19 7.04 -10.47 -13.66
C ASP A 19 7.33 -11.30 -12.41
N ILE A 20 8.01 -10.72 -11.41
CA ILE A 20 8.27 -11.38 -10.12
C ILE A 20 6.95 -11.66 -9.39
N LEU A 21 6.02 -10.71 -9.38
CA LEU A 21 4.69 -10.88 -8.76
C LEU A 21 3.87 -11.95 -9.48
N ASN A 22 3.89 -11.97 -10.81
CA ASN A 22 3.19 -12.97 -11.61
C ASN A 22 3.76 -14.38 -11.39
N ALA A 23 5.09 -14.51 -11.30
CA ALA A 23 5.75 -15.78 -10.99
C ALA A 23 5.38 -16.27 -9.59
N TYR A 24 5.33 -15.37 -8.59
CA TYR A 24 4.87 -15.68 -7.25
C TYR A 24 3.39 -16.12 -7.24
N SER A 25 2.53 -15.36 -7.93
CA SER A 25 1.09 -15.67 -8.10
C SER A 25 0.88 -17.09 -8.65
N ALA A 26 1.61 -17.45 -9.71
CA ALA A 26 1.51 -18.77 -10.34
C ALA A 26 1.98 -19.91 -9.42
N ARG A 27 3.01 -19.66 -8.62
CA ARG A 27 3.58 -20.66 -7.69
C ARG A 27 2.71 -20.88 -6.46
N GLU A 28 2.23 -19.80 -5.84
CA GLU A 28 1.52 -19.85 -4.56
C GLU A 28 -0.01 -19.85 -4.71
N GLY A 29 -0.55 -19.72 -5.93
CA GLY A 29 -1.98 -19.69 -6.19
C GLY A 29 -2.70 -18.44 -5.69
N VAL A 30 -1.97 -17.37 -5.36
CA VAL A 30 -2.52 -16.08 -4.96
C VAL A 30 -2.84 -15.27 -6.21
N LYS A 31 -4.06 -14.76 -6.35
CA LYS A 31 -4.43 -13.93 -7.49
C LYS A 31 -4.14 -12.47 -7.23
N PHE A 32 -3.39 -11.85 -8.14
CA PHE A 32 -3.12 -10.41 -8.15
C PHE A 32 -3.87 -9.73 -9.31
N ASP A 33 -4.33 -8.52 -9.04
CA ASP A 33 -4.81 -7.55 -10.01
C ASP A 33 -3.86 -6.35 -9.97
N ILE A 34 -3.06 -6.16 -11.02
CA ILE A 34 -1.93 -5.24 -11.01
C ILE A 34 -2.21 -4.07 -11.95
N SER A 35 -2.24 -2.86 -11.39
CA SER A 35 -2.26 -1.60 -12.13
C SER A 35 -0.90 -0.94 -12.06
N MET A 36 -0.46 -0.30 -13.16
CA MET A 36 0.83 0.39 -13.24
C MET A 36 0.64 1.87 -13.55
N TYR A 37 1.40 2.69 -12.86
CA TYR A 37 1.42 4.14 -12.97
C TYR A 37 2.85 4.61 -13.18
N ASP A 38 3.05 5.45 -14.17
CA ASP A 38 4.35 5.97 -14.59
C ASP A 38 4.80 7.23 -13.83
N ASN A 39 3.94 7.74 -12.94
CA ASN A 39 4.26 8.86 -12.06
C ASN A 39 3.30 8.92 -10.87
N ALA A 40 3.74 9.62 -9.82
CA ALA A 40 3.00 9.75 -8.57
C ALA A 40 1.72 10.59 -8.70
N ASP A 41 1.76 11.68 -9.49
CA ASP A 41 0.61 12.58 -9.66
C ASP A 41 -0.57 11.84 -10.29
N LYS A 42 -0.32 11.05 -11.34
CA LYS A 42 -1.34 10.23 -11.99
C LYS A 42 -1.90 9.17 -11.05
N PHE A 43 -1.02 8.49 -10.29
CA PHE A 43 -1.45 7.50 -9.30
C PHE A 43 -2.40 8.12 -8.28
N LEU A 44 -2.03 9.24 -7.65
CA LEU A 44 -2.87 9.91 -6.66
C LEU A 44 -4.18 10.43 -7.25
N PHE A 45 -4.14 10.97 -8.48
CA PHE A 45 -5.34 11.46 -9.16
C PHE A 45 -6.35 10.35 -9.46
N GLU A 46 -5.87 9.16 -9.83
CA GLU A 46 -6.71 8.00 -10.17
C GLU A 46 -6.98 7.08 -8.96
N TYR A 47 -6.46 7.43 -7.78
CA TYR A 47 -6.59 6.59 -6.59
C TYR A 47 -8.03 6.54 -6.09
N ASP A 48 -8.60 5.34 -6.11
CA ASP A 48 -10.01 5.07 -5.75
C ASP A 48 -10.17 4.26 -4.44
N HIS A 49 -9.13 4.20 -3.61
CA HIS A 49 -9.06 3.41 -2.36
C HIS A 49 -9.23 1.89 -2.55
N SER A 50 -9.15 1.40 -3.78
CA SER A 50 -9.33 -0.03 -4.07
C SER A 50 -8.04 -0.84 -3.96
N ALA A 51 -6.87 -0.20 -4.01
CA ALA A 51 -5.60 -0.89 -3.87
C ALA A 51 -5.37 -1.42 -2.45
N ASP A 52 -4.96 -2.67 -2.35
CA ASP A 52 -4.59 -3.30 -1.08
C ASP A 52 -3.11 -3.09 -0.77
N LEU A 53 -2.30 -2.99 -1.82
CA LEU A 53 -0.85 -2.89 -1.75
C LEU A 53 -0.33 -1.94 -2.83
N VAL A 54 0.54 -1.02 -2.44
CA VAL A 54 1.23 -0.10 -3.34
C VAL A 54 2.73 -0.34 -3.26
N PHE A 55 3.32 -0.70 -4.39
CA PHE A 55 4.77 -0.63 -4.59
C PHE A 55 5.11 0.71 -5.21
N MET A 56 6.02 1.45 -4.60
CA MET A 56 6.32 2.82 -5.01
C MET A 56 7.82 3.07 -5.08
N ASP A 57 8.30 3.56 -6.21
CA ASP A 57 9.65 4.13 -6.26
C ASP A 57 9.67 5.52 -5.61
N ILE A 58 10.79 5.85 -4.99
CA ILE A 58 11.03 7.19 -4.42
C ILE A 58 11.54 8.14 -5.50
N GLU A 59 12.42 7.66 -6.37
CA GLU A 59 13.09 8.45 -7.39
C GLU A 59 12.23 8.57 -8.66
N MET A 60 11.29 9.50 -8.66
CA MET A 60 10.47 9.78 -9.84
C MET A 60 10.52 11.27 -10.19
N PRO A 61 10.40 11.64 -11.50
CA PRO A 61 10.26 13.04 -11.92
C PRO A 61 9.00 13.69 -11.34
N GLY A 62 9.10 14.94 -10.93
CA GLY A 62 8.00 15.67 -10.32
C GLY A 62 7.86 15.33 -8.85
N MET A 63 6.69 14.83 -8.44
CA MET A 63 6.46 14.37 -7.07
C MET A 63 7.21 13.07 -6.82
N ASN A 64 8.10 13.07 -5.82
CA ASN A 64 8.80 11.85 -5.42
C ASN A 64 7.88 10.88 -4.65
N GLY A 65 8.29 9.61 -4.57
CA GLY A 65 7.45 8.59 -3.93
C GLY A 65 7.22 8.79 -2.44
N MET A 66 8.13 9.48 -1.73
CA MET A 66 7.92 9.77 -0.31
C MET A 66 6.82 10.81 -0.11
N GLU A 67 6.86 11.90 -0.89
CA GLU A 67 5.81 12.92 -0.89
C GLU A 67 4.46 12.33 -1.30
N ALA A 68 4.46 11.41 -2.29
CA ALA A 68 3.25 10.72 -2.71
C ALA A 68 2.69 9.83 -1.60
N ALA A 69 3.56 9.11 -0.88
CA ALA A 69 3.15 8.27 0.23
C ALA A 69 2.59 9.09 1.41
N GLU A 70 3.17 10.27 1.70
CA GLU A 70 2.64 11.19 2.71
C GLU A 70 1.22 11.65 2.35
N LYS A 71 0.99 12.07 1.10
CA LYS A 71 -0.35 12.44 0.62
C LYS A 71 -1.32 11.27 0.61
N LEU A 72 -0.86 10.09 0.19
CA LEU A 72 -1.67 8.88 0.21
C LEU A 72 -2.14 8.55 1.63
N ARG A 73 -1.29 8.74 2.64
CA ARG A 73 -1.65 8.55 4.05
C ARG A 73 -2.67 9.55 4.58
N GLU A 74 -2.72 10.75 4.01
CA GLU A 74 -3.78 11.72 4.34
C GLU A 74 -5.16 11.24 3.88
N GLU A 75 -5.22 10.42 2.82
CA GLU A 75 -6.46 9.91 2.23
C GLU A 75 -6.77 8.47 2.67
N ASP A 76 -5.75 7.61 2.79
CA ASP A 76 -5.87 6.19 3.16
C ASP A 76 -4.76 5.78 4.15
N GLU A 77 -5.10 5.75 5.41
CA GLU A 77 -4.19 5.30 6.48
C GLU A 77 -3.90 3.79 6.41
N SER A 78 -4.73 3.04 5.72
CA SER A 78 -4.76 1.58 5.79
C SER A 78 -4.05 0.86 4.65
N VAL A 79 -3.88 1.48 3.47
CA VAL A 79 -3.22 0.84 2.32
C VAL A 79 -1.79 0.41 2.67
N VAL A 80 -1.41 -0.79 2.28
CA VAL A 80 -0.05 -1.29 2.53
C VAL A 80 0.91 -0.64 1.53
N ILE A 81 1.92 0.09 2.01
CA ILE A 81 2.94 0.73 1.17
C ILE A 81 4.27 -0.01 1.31
N VAL A 82 4.89 -0.30 0.19
CA VAL A 82 6.25 -0.86 0.09
C VAL A 82 7.05 -0.01 -0.87
N PHE A 83 8.17 0.53 -0.40
CA PHE A 83 9.08 1.23 -1.30
C PHE A 83 10.00 0.26 -2.03
N VAL A 84 10.16 0.50 -3.35
CA VAL A 84 11.08 -0.25 -4.21
C VAL A 84 11.94 0.77 -4.95
N THR A 85 13.18 0.99 -4.51
CA THR A 85 13.97 2.14 -4.95
C THR A 85 15.49 1.89 -4.85
N ASN A 86 16.28 2.68 -5.58
CA ASN A 86 17.73 2.74 -5.39
C ASN A 86 18.15 3.50 -4.14
N MET A 87 17.25 4.28 -3.53
CA MET A 87 17.55 5.23 -2.45
C MET A 87 17.54 4.58 -1.06
N ALA A 88 18.50 3.70 -0.77
CA ALA A 88 18.60 3.01 0.52
C ALA A 88 18.57 3.93 1.75
N GLY A 89 19.09 5.16 1.63
CA GLY A 89 19.11 6.16 2.71
C GLY A 89 17.73 6.66 3.17
N PHE A 90 16.68 6.43 2.39
CA PHE A 90 15.30 6.82 2.74
C PHE A 90 14.55 5.80 3.61
N ALA A 91 15.14 4.62 3.88
CA ALA A 91 14.48 3.59 4.68
C ALA A 91 14.01 4.10 6.06
N VAL A 92 14.77 4.99 6.71
CA VAL A 92 14.42 5.60 8.00
C VAL A 92 13.15 6.47 7.87
N ARG A 93 13.00 7.20 6.75
CA ARG A 93 11.82 8.03 6.50
C ARG A 93 10.57 7.22 6.19
N GLY A 94 10.71 5.98 5.72
CA GLY A 94 9.59 5.08 5.48
C GLY A 94 8.73 4.84 6.73
N TYR A 95 9.30 4.95 7.94
CA TYR A 95 8.54 4.87 9.19
C TYR A 95 7.51 5.99 9.35
N GLN A 96 7.74 7.17 8.77
CA GLN A 96 6.83 8.32 8.88
C GLN A 96 5.49 8.05 8.16
N VAL A 97 5.52 7.22 7.13
CA VAL A 97 4.33 6.84 6.34
C VAL A 97 3.85 5.42 6.64
N ASP A 98 4.33 4.81 7.72
CA ASP A 98 4.05 3.41 8.08
C ASP A 98 4.22 2.45 6.89
N ALA A 99 5.37 2.56 6.20
CA ALA A 99 5.70 1.64 5.13
C ALA A 99 5.89 0.22 5.69
N ALA A 100 5.30 -0.75 5.02
CA ALA A 100 5.37 -2.16 5.44
C ALA A 100 6.75 -2.76 5.23
N ASP A 101 7.43 -2.34 4.18
CA ASP A 101 8.79 -2.76 3.86
C ASP A 101 9.50 -1.74 2.95
N PHE A 102 10.80 -1.94 2.81
CA PHE A 102 11.68 -1.19 1.95
C PHE A 102 12.58 -2.16 1.17
N ILE A 103 12.49 -2.13 -0.15
CA ILE A 103 13.21 -3.03 -1.05
C ILE A 103 14.17 -2.18 -1.88
N VAL A 104 15.46 -2.47 -1.75
CA VAL A 104 16.50 -1.76 -2.51
C VAL A 104 16.70 -2.46 -3.85
N LYS A 105 16.69 -1.69 -4.94
CA LYS A 105 17.03 -2.17 -6.28
C LYS A 105 18.54 -2.51 -6.37
N PRO A 106 18.97 -3.48 -7.19
CA PRO A 106 18.17 -4.23 -8.17
C PRO A 106 17.29 -5.29 -7.52
N LEU A 107 16.09 -5.50 -8.08
CA LEU A 107 15.17 -6.51 -7.60
C LEU A 107 15.75 -7.91 -7.76
N ASN A 108 15.85 -8.63 -6.65
CA ASN A 108 16.22 -10.02 -6.59
C ASN A 108 14.99 -10.86 -6.24
N ALA A 109 14.60 -11.78 -7.13
CA ALA A 109 13.39 -12.59 -6.96
C ALA A 109 13.41 -13.44 -5.69
N TYR A 110 14.57 -13.95 -5.28
CA TYR A 110 14.69 -14.74 -4.05
C TYR A 110 14.43 -13.88 -2.79
N GLU A 111 15.12 -12.73 -2.70
CA GLU A 111 14.94 -11.80 -1.58
C GLU A 111 13.53 -11.22 -1.54
N PHE A 112 12.97 -10.89 -2.72
CA PHE A 112 11.59 -10.42 -2.84
C PHE A 112 10.61 -11.46 -2.31
N ASN A 113 10.78 -12.74 -2.67
CA ASN A 113 9.91 -13.82 -2.22
C ASN A 113 9.93 -14.02 -0.70
N LEU A 114 11.04 -13.77 -0.03
CA LEU A 114 11.12 -13.81 1.44
C LEU A 114 10.33 -12.68 2.09
N LYS A 115 10.26 -11.53 1.44
CA LYS A 115 9.56 -10.35 1.95
C LYS A 115 8.06 -10.36 1.64
N ILE A 116 7.68 -10.84 0.44
CA ILE A 116 6.30 -10.75 -0.05
C ILE A 116 5.31 -11.48 0.86
N GLU A 117 5.67 -12.59 1.48
CA GLU A 117 4.80 -13.31 2.42
C GLU A 117 4.43 -12.45 3.62
N ARG A 118 5.40 -11.72 4.18
CA ARG A 118 5.18 -10.79 5.30
C ARG A 118 4.33 -9.60 4.86
N ILE A 119 4.59 -9.07 3.67
CA ILE A 119 3.80 -7.97 3.08
C ILE A 119 2.36 -8.41 2.87
N LEU A 120 2.12 -9.58 2.28
CA LEU A 120 0.77 -10.12 2.06
C LEU A 120 0.06 -10.46 3.38
N SER A 121 0.79 -10.81 4.43
CA SER A 121 0.19 -10.99 5.76
C SER A 121 -0.41 -9.68 6.27
N ARG A 122 0.25 -8.55 6.08
CA ARG A 122 -0.31 -7.23 6.42
C ARG A 122 -1.55 -6.89 5.56
N VAL A 123 -1.52 -7.23 4.26
CA VAL A 123 -2.69 -7.07 3.38
C VAL A 123 -3.87 -7.90 3.89
N LYS A 124 -3.65 -9.16 4.25
CA LYS A 124 -4.71 -10.04 4.77
C LYS A 124 -5.29 -9.54 6.10
N MET A 125 -4.49 -8.92 6.95
CA MET A 125 -5.00 -8.29 8.17
C MET A 125 -5.99 -7.16 7.88
N ARG A 126 -5.92 -6.53 6.68
CA ARG A 126 -6.93 -5.57 6.20
C ARG A 126 -8.21 -6.23 5.68
N GLU A 127 -8.14 -7.48 5.20
CA GLU A 127 -9.29 -8.19 4.59
C GLU A 127 -10.32 -8.68 5.62
N GLY A 128 -10.09 -8.49 6.92
CA GLY A 128 -11.09 -8.74 7.95
C GLY A 128 -12.38 -7.94 7.69
N PRO A 129 -13.54 -8.39 8.19
CA PRO A 129 -14.78 -7.63 8.08
C PRO A 129 -14.54 -6.21 8.61
N SER A 130 -14.87 -5.23 7.79
CA SER A 130 -14.60 -3.83 8.08
C SER A 130 -15.80 -2.96 7.75
N ILE A 131 -15.91 -1.84 8.46
CA ILE A 131 -16.87 -0.79 8.16
C ILE A 131 -16.13 0.44 7.64
N MET A 132 -16.73 1.09 6.63
CA MET A 132 -16.27 2.39 6.17
C MET A 132 -17.05 3.46 6.92
N VAL A 133 -16.33 4.37 7.55
CA VAL A 133 -16.89 5.49 8.31
C VAL A 133 -16.37 6.78 7.72
N GLU A 134 -17.26 7.71 7.43
CA GLU A 134 -16.89 9.06 7.02
C GLU A 134 -16.88 9.98 8.25
N SER A 135 -15.77 10.67 8.48
CA SER A 135 -15.64 11.70 9.52
C SER A 135 -14.78 12.84 8.97
N ASP A 136 -15.26 14.07 9.14
CA ASP A 136 -14.58 15.29 8.68
C ASP A 136 -14.19 15.28 7.19
N GLY A 137 -15.05 14.66 6.34
CA GLY A 137 -14.81 14.54 4.90
C GLY A 137 -13.72 13.51 4.54
N LYS A 138 -13.27 12.71 5.50
CA LYS A 138 -12.32 11.60 5.29
C LYS A 138 -13.02 10.26 5.50
N LEU A 139 -12.61 9.28 4.68
CA LEU A 139 -13.06 7.90 4.81
C LEU A 139 -12.08 7.10 5.67
N TYR A 140 -12.60 6.51 6.72
CA TYR A 140 -11.85 5.62 7.63
C TYR A 140 -12.36 4.20 7.46
N ARG A 141 -11.44 3.25 7.29
CA ARG A 141 -11.76 1.83 7.33
C ARG A 141 -11.46 1.28 8.72
N ILE A 142 -12.49 0.86 9.43
CA ILE A 142 -12.37 0.27 10.77
C ILE A 142 -12.57 -1.25 10.62
N LEU A 143 -11.57 -2.03 11.02
CA LEU A 143 -11.70 -3.48 11.06
C LEU A 143 -12.66 -3.88 12.18
N ALA A 144 -13.62 -4.75 11.87
CA ALA A 144 -14.61 -5.18 12.86
C ALA A 144 -13.96 -5.81 14.10
N ASP A 145 -12.87 -6.56 13.91
CA ASP A 145 -12.13 -7.21 14.98
C ASP A 145 -11.34 -6.23 15.86
N SER A 146 -11.10 -4.99 15.38
CA SER A 146 -10.49 -3.92 16.17
C SER A 146 -11.49 -3.16 17.04
N ILE A 147 -12.78 -3.29 16.78
CA ILE A 147 -13.82 -2.56 17.50
C ILE A 147 -14.04 -3.22 18.87
N ARG A 148 -13.77 -2.49 19.94
CA ARG A 148 -14.09 -2.91 21.31
C ARG A 148 -15.54 -2.67 21.65
N TYR A 149 -16.02 -1.45 21.40
CA TYR A 149 -17.42 -1.07 21.56
C TYR A 149 -17.71 0.20 20.77
N ILE A 150 -18.99 0.43 20.53
CA ILE A 150 -19.50 1.61 19.85
C ILE A 150 -20.34 2.38 20.85
N GLU A 151 -20.10 3.67 20.94
CA GLU A 151 -20.85 4.59 21.80
C GLU A 151 -21.59 5.60 20.93
N VAL A 152 -22.77 6.00 21.36
CA VAL A 152 -23.56 7.04 20.69
C VAL A 152 -23.74 8.19 21.67
N GLU A 153 -23.19 9.34 21.31
CA GLU A 153 -23.31 10.56 22.09
C GLU A 153 -24.03 11.64 21.26
N GLY A 154 -25.30 11.88 21.55
CA GLY A 154 -26.12 12.79 20.76
C GLY A 154 -26.38 12.29 19.34
N HIS A 155 -25.76 12.93 18.36
CA HIS A 155 -25.80 12.55 16.94
C HIS A 155 -24.50 11.91 16.44
N ASP A 156 -23.51 11.79 17.32
CA ASP A 156 -22.20 11.25 16.97
C ASP A 156 -22.11 9.78 17.33
N VAL A 157 -21.41 9.02 16.47
CA VAL A 157 -21.09 7.61 16.69
C VAL A 157 -19.59 7.49 16.91
N ILE A 158 -19.21 7.05 18.11
CA ILE A 158 -17.81 6.94 18.52
C ILE A 158 -17.42 5.46 18.50
N PHE A 159 -16.40 5.14 17.72
CA PHE A 159 -15.83 3.79 17.66
C PHE A 159 -14.59 3.73 18.55
N HIS A 160 -14.65 2.89 19.59
CA HIS A 160 -13.50 2.62 20.43
C HIS A 160 -12.76 1.38 19.90
N THR A 161 -11.54 1.59 19.45
CA THR A 161 -10.71 0.54 18.84
C THR A 161 -9.52 0.15 19.71
N THR A 162 -8.91 -0.99 19.39
CA THR A 162 -7.69 -1.48 20.07
C THR A 162 -6.46 -0.80 19.50
#